data_6b74d46a98f10f9793d9457110349eff
#
_entry.id   6b74d46a98f10f9793d9457110349eff
#
_cell.length_a   1.000
_cell.length_b   1.000
_cell.length_c   1.000
_cell.angle_alpha   90.00
_cell.angle_beta   90.00
_cell.angle_gamma   90.00
#
_symmetry.space_group_name_H-M   'P 1'
#
loop_
_entity.id
_entity.type
_entity.pdbx_description
1 polymer ?
#
loop_
_entity_poly.entity_id
_entity_poly.type
_entity_poly.pdbx_seq_one_letter_code
_entity_poly.pdbx_strand_id
1 'polypeptide(L)'
;MNQNDPYQKDWTKTYFHRYHNLTKHTVEKLLASGRSLDWKNQPDPFRHYEAELVELPVHNLFDLLEPEKNIGFFDLPAPQAVPFDFSFLSSLLFNSFAISAWKQVVGTNHKWALRVNPSSGNLHPTEVHLFFDQGAFHYRVDEHKLEKRGSIDMRALLCAELG
;
A
#
# COMPACT_ATOMS: atom_id res chain seq x y z
N MET A 1 43.17 -4.48 -24.32
CA MET A 1 42.14 -3.52 -23.89
C MET A 1 42.42 -2.19 -24.55
N ASN A 2 41.56 -1.73 -25.43
CA ASN A 2 41.80 -0.56 -26.28
C ASN A 2 41.54 0.71 -25.48
N GLN A 3 42.58 1.48 -25.17
CA GLN A 3 42.50 2.70 -24.31
C GLN A 3 41.77 3.90 -24.97
N ASN A 4 41.29 3.75 -26.20
CA ASN A 4 40.68 4.83 -26.98
C ASN A 4 39.19 4.59 -27.33
N ASP A 5 38.46 3.83 -26.54
CA ASP A 5 37.01 3.72 -26.72
C ASP A 5 36.32 4.99 -26.17
N PRO A 6 35.77 5.85 -27.05
CA PRO A 6 35.09 7.08 -26.64
C PRO A 6 33.84 6.81 -25.78
N TYR A 7 33.38 5.57 -25.70
CA TYR A 7 32.25 5.13 -24.88
C TYR A 7 32.66 4.53 -23.53
N GLN A 8 33.98 4.38 -23.26
CA GLN A 8 34.46 4.02 -21.95
C GLN A 8 34.38 5.22 -21.01
N LYS A 9 33.14 5.65 -20.77
CA LYS A 9 32.85 6.64 -19.73
C LYS A 9 33.33 6.06 -18.40
N ASP A 10 34.20 6.79 -17.73
CA ASP A 10 34.57 6.51 -16.35
C ASP A 10 33.31 6.66 -15.45
N TRP A 11 32.59 5.58 -15.28
CA TRP A 11 31.35 5.52 -14.51
C TRP A 11 31.54 5.95 -13.06
N THR A 12 32.81 5.97 -12.57
CA THR A 12 33.13 6.45 -11.24
C THR A 12 32.96 7.95 -11.08
N LYS A 13 32.99 8.69 -12.19
CA LYS A 13 32.83 10.17 -12.22
C LYS A 13 31.42 10.61 -12.62
N THR A 14 30.53 9.70 -12.97
CA THR A 14 29.16 10.07 -13.37
C THR A 14 28.35 10.52 -12.15
N TYR A 15 27.44 11.48 -12.36
CA TYR A 15 26.49 11.93 -11.33
C TYR A 15 25.70 10.78 -10.71
N PHE A 16 25.35 9.76 -11.50
CA PHE A 16 24.65 8.57 -11.04
C PHE A 16 25.48 7.79 -10.00
N HIS A 17 26.73 7.53 -10.27
CA HIS A 17 27.62 6.80 -9.36
C HIS A 17 27.87 7.60 -8.07
N ARG A 18 28.05 8.90 -8.20
CA ARG A 18 28.18 9.82 -7.06
C ARG A 18 26.90 9.81 -6.21
N TYR A 19 25.73 9.93 -6.84
CA TYR A 19 24.44 9.87 -6.16
C TYR A 19 24.26 8.53 -5.44
N HIS A 20 24.49 7.41 -6.13
CA HIS A 20 24.42 6.08 -5.55
C HIS A 20 25.32 5.94 -4.31
N ASN A 21 26.58 6.35 -4.41
CA ASN A 21 27.51 6.28 -3.27
C ASN A 21 27.15 7.21 -2.11
N LEU A 22 26.52 8.34 -2.40
CA LEU A 22 26.04 9.26 -1.37
C LEU A 22 24.75 8.74 -0.68
N THR A 23 23.88 8.08 -1.43
CA THR A 23 22.54 7.68 -0.93
C THR A 23 22.44 6.25 -0.47
N LYS A 24 23.35 5.35 -0.90
CA LYS A 24 23.31 3.95 -0.46
C LYS A 24 23.42 3.83 1.06
N HIS A 25 22.61 2.95 1.61
CA HIS A 25 22.62 2.65 3.03
C HIS A 25 23.90 1.89 3.39
N THR A 26 24.70 2.46 4.30
CA THR A 26 25.82 1.79 4.96
C THR A 26 25.59 1.83 6.46
N VAL A 27 26.23 0.92 7.20
CA VAL A 27 26.11 0.88 8.67
C VAL A 27 26.52 2.22 9.29
N GLU A 28 27.59 2.83 8.80
CA GLU A 28 28.08 4.13 9.29
C GLU A 28 27.06 5.25 9.03
N LYS A 29 26.44 5.28 7.86
CA LYS A 29 25.40 6.29 7.53
C LYS A 29 24.12 6.08 8.32
N LEU A 30 23.75 4.83 8.60
CA LEU A 30 22.61 4.50 9.45
C LEU A 30 22.83 4.98 10.88
N LEU A 31 24.02 4.78 11.41
CA LEU A 31 24.41 5.24 12.75
C LEU A 31 24.53 6.77 12.83
N ALA A 32 24.97 7.40 11.72
CA ALA A 32 25.12 8.85 11.63
C ALA A 32 23.82 9.59 11.29
N SER A 33 22.79 8.89 10.83
CA SER A 33 21.49 9.47 10.47
C SER A 33 20.64 9.80 11.70
N GLY A 34 21.11 10.70 12.54
CA GLY A 34 20.38 11.19 13.71
C GLY A 34 19.13 12.03 13.40
N ARG A 35 18.52 11.89 12.23
CA ARG A 35 17.24 12.53 11.89
C ARG A 35 16.11 11.65 12.40
N SER A 36 15.65 11.92 13.61
CA SER A 36 14.36 11.41 14.07
C SER A 36 13.25 12.22 13.39
N LEU A 37 12.17 11.54 13.01
CA LEU A 37 10.93 12.20 12.62
C LEU A 37 10.38 12.99 13.82
N ASP A 38 9.88 14.19 13.56
CA ASP A 38 9.11 14.93 14.57
C ASP A 38 7.72 14.31 14.68
N TRP A 39 7.61 13.31 15.52
CA TRP A 39 6.38 12.53 15.72
C TRP A 39 5.21 13.36 16.24
N LYS A 40 5.46 14.50 16.88
CA LYS A 40 4.39 15.36 17.43
C LYS A 40 3.64 16.13 16.34
N ASN A 41 4.32 16.39 15.21
CA ASN A 41 3.78 17.14 14.09
C ASN A 41 3.40 16.27 12.90
N GLN A 42 3.40 14.94 13.06
CA GLN A 42 2.92 14.06 12.01
C GLN A 42 1.39 13.99 12.01
N PRO A 43 0.76 13.96 10.84
CA PRO A 43 -0.69 13.76 10.75
C PRO A 43 -1.08 12.38 11.31
N ASP A 44 -2.33 12.27 11.75
CA ASP A 44 -2.90 10.98 12.13
C ASP A 44 -2.88 10.04 10.90
N PRO A 45 -2.34 8.84 11.01
CA PRO A 45 -2.31 7.87 9.93
C PRO A 45 -3.70 7.30 9.59
N PHE A 46 -4.72 7.54 10.43
CA PHE A 46 -6.09 7.08 10.20
C PHE A 46 -7.00 8.27 9.94
N ARG A 47 -7.48 8.37 8.72
CA ARG A 47 -8.49 9.36 8.36
C ARG A 47 -9.89 8.76 8.52
N HIS A 48 -10.73 9.46 9.24
CA HIS A 48 -12.14 9.11 9.43
C HIS A 48 -13.03 10.21 8.88
N TYR A 49 -14.18 9.81 8.36
CA TYR A 49 -15.21 10.72 7.92
C TYR A 49 -16.52 10.41 8.66
N GLU A 50 -17.29 11.43 8.95
CA GLU A 50 -18.66 11.26 9.44
C GLU A 50 -19.56 10.81 8.27
N ALA A 51 -19.74 9.52 8.11
CA ALA A 51 -20.42 8.92 6.99
C ALA A 51 -21.07 7.58 7.38
N GLU A 52 -22.03 7.14 6.57
CA GLU A 52 -22.60 5.79 6.66
C GLU A 52 -21.50 4.75 6.47
N LEU A 53 -21.42 3.80 7.40
CA LEU A 53 -20.46 2.70 7.33
C LEU A 53 -21.08 1.48 6.65
N VAL A 54 -20.34 0.91 5.71
CA VAL A 54 -20.71 -0.34 5.05
C VAL A 54 -19.74 -1.42 5.52
N GLU A 55 -20.28 -2.47 6.11
CA GLU A 55 -19.52 -3.61 6.60
C GLU A 55 -18.95 -4.40 5.42
N LEU A 56 -17.67 -4.76 5.54
CA LEU A 56 -17.02 -5.67 4.62
C LEU A 56 -16.97 -7.07 5.26
N PRO A 57 -17.26 -8.14 4.50
CA PRO A 57 -17.14 -9.48 5.04
C PRO A 57 -15.67 -9.76 5.38
N VAL A 58 -15.42 -10.19 6.62
CA VAL A 58 -14.08 -10.60 7.05
C VAL A 58 -13.90 -12.05 6.66
N HIS A 59 -12.97 -12.31 5.77
CA HIS A 59 -12.55 -13.66 5.42
C HIS A 59 -11.34 -14.05 6.26
N ASN A 60 -11.37 -15.27 6.78
CA ASN A 60 -10.17 -15.83 7.38
C ASN A 60 -9.16 -16.08 6.24
N LEU A 61 -7.95 -15.53 6.36
CA LEU A 61 -6.89 -15.75 5.39
C LEU A 61 -6.64 -17.24 5.11
N PHE A 62 -6.84 -18.09 6.12
CA PHE A 62 -6.68 -19.54 6.00
C PHE A 62 -7.79 -20.19 5.16
N ASP A 63 -8.99 -19.62 5.11
CA ASP A 63 -10.09 -20.12 4.28
C ASP A 63 -9.85 -19.81 2.79
N LEU A 64 -9.11 -18.72 2.51
CA LEU A 64 -8.70 -18.33 1.15
C LEU A 64 -7.48 -19.14 0.65
N LEU A 65 -6.75 -19.80 1.54
CA LEU A 65 -5.54 -20.58 1.23
C LEU A 65 -5.81 -22.07 1.01
N GLU A 66 -7.06 -22.48 0.95
CA GLU A 66 -7.43 -23.86 0.57
C GLU A 66 -7.11 -24.14 -0.90
N PRO A 67 -6.93 -25.32 -1.27
CA PRO A 67 -5.91 -26.36 -1.13
C PRO A 67 -4.78 -26.27 -2.16
N GLU A 68 -4.49 -25.08 -2.67
CA GLU A 68 -3.47 -24.84 -3.71
C GLU A 68 -2.03 -24.85 -3.16
N LYS A 69 -1.87 -25.31 -1.91
CA LYS A 69 -0.60 -25.28 -1.16
C LYS A 69 0.59 -25.97 -1.83
N ASN A 70 0.33 -26.75 -2.86
CA ASN A 70 1.36 -27.53 -3.57
C ASN A 70 1.43 -27.21 -5.07
N ILE A 71 0.73 -26.19 -5.54
CA ILE A 71 0.82 -25.77 -6.95
C ILE A 71 2.04 -24.87 -7.11
N GLY A 72 2.96 -25.25 -7.98
CA GLY A 72 4.09 -24.39 -8.34
C GLY A 72 3.60 -23.10 -8.99
N PHE A 73 4.33 -22.00 -8.82
CA PHE A 73 3.96 -20.69 -9.39
C PHE A 73 3.69 -20.74 -10.91
N PHE A 74 4.41 -21.60 -11.62
CA PHE A 74 4.24 -21.79 -13.09
C PHE A 74 3.10 -22.74 -13.46
N ASP A 75 2.55 -23.46 -12.46
CA ASP A 75 1.46 -24.42 -12.65
C ASP A 75 0.11 -23.83 -12.21
N LEU A 76 0.08 -22.54 -11.85
CA LEU A 76 -1.15 -21.85 -11.51
C LEU A 76 -2.13 -21.90 -12.69
N PRO A 77 -3.39 -22.27 -12.46
CA PRO A 77 -4.39 -22.27 -13.52
C PRO A 77 -4.56 -20.87 -14.07
N ALA A 78 -4.95 -20.76 -15.33
CA ALA A 78 -5.27 -19.47 -15.92
C ALA A 78 -6.32 -18.74 -15.04
N PRO A 79 -6.13 -17.44 -14.77
CA PRO A 79 -7.04 -16.69 -13.92
C PRO A 79 -8.46 -16.77 -14.49
N GLN A 80 -9.40 -17.22 -13.66
CA GLN A 80 -10.81 -17.20 -14.00
C GLN A 80 -11.40 -15.84 -13.60
N ALA A 81 -12.37 -15.35 -14.37
CA ALA A 81 -13.10 -14.15 -14.01
C ALA A 81 -13.85 -14.36 -12.70
N VAL A 82 -13.53 -13.58 -11.71
CA VAL A 82 -14.21 -13.58 -10.42
C VAL A 82 -15.25 -12.46 -10.42
N PRO A 83 -16.48 -12.70 -9.94
CA PRO A 83 -17.46 -11.63 -9.80
C PRO A 83 -16.93 -10.49 -8.94
N PHE A 84 -17.16 -9.25 -9.40
CA PHE A 84 -16.83 -8.07 -8.60
C PHE A 84 -17.98 -7.83 -7.61
N ASP A 85 -17.83 -8.37 -6.42
CA ASP A 85 -18.76 -8.20 -5.31
C ASP A 85 -18.05 -7.72 -4.04
N PHE A 86 -18.80 -7.51 -2.97
CA PHE A 86 -18.23 -7.09 -1.68
C PHE A 86 -17.26 -8.11 -1.08
N SER A 87 -17.41 -9.38 -1.39
CA SER A 87 -16.50 -10.43 -0.94
C SER A 87 -15.13 -10.31 -1.60
N PHE A 88 -15.13 -10.16 -2.94
CA PHE A 88 -13.92 -9.88 -3.71
C PHE A 88 -13.25 -8.58 -3.26
N LEU A 89 -14.06 -7.51 -3.12
CA LEU A 89 -13.57 -6.19 -2.71
C LEU A 89 -12.95 -6.24 -1.31
N SER A 90 -13.61 -6.91 -0.37
CA SER A 90 -13.07 -7.12 0.98
C SER A 90 -11.72 -7.82 0.95
N SER A 91 -11.61 -8.93 0.21
CA SER A 91 -10.36 -9.67 0.06
C SER A 91 -9.25 -8.84 -0.58
N LEU A 92 -9.58 -8.07 -1.61
CA LEU A 92 -8.64 -7.16 -2.27
C LEU A 92 -8.10 -6.10 -1.31
N LEU A 93 -8.99 -5.42 -0.57
CA LEU A 93 -8.62 -4.38 0.39
C LEU A 93 -7.82 -4.97 1.56
N PHE A 94 -8.24 -6.12 2.07
CA PHE A 94 -7.57 -6.79 3.17
C PHE A 94 -6.13 -7.16 2.81
N ASN A 95 -5.93 -7.79 1.66
CA ASN A 95 -4.62 -8.24 1.23
C ASN A 95 -3.71 -7.12 0.70
N SER A 96 -4.26 -5.93 0.45
CA SER A 96 -3.48 -4.81 -0.11
C SER A 96 -3.21 -3.69 0.90
N PHE A 97 -4.15 -3.38 1.81
CA PHE A 97 -4.11 -2.15 2.60
C PHE A 97 -4.42 -2.35 4.10
N ALA A 98 -4.93 -3.51 4.52
CA ALA A 98 -5.33 -3.73 5.90
C ALA A 98 -4.15 -3.62 6.89
N ILE A 99 -4.49 -3.51 8.16
CA ILE A 99 -3.51 -3.60 9.25
C ILE A 99 -3.02 -5.04 9.34
N SER A 100 -1.72 -5.24 9.12
CA SER A 100 -1.06 -6.54 9.22
C SER A 100 -0.65 -6.87 10.65
N ALA A 101 -0.32 -5.87 11.45
CA ALA A 101 0.06 -6.05 12.86
C ALA A 101 -0.02 -4.74 13.64
N TRP A 102 -0.17 -4.85 14.95
CA TRP A 102 0.05 -3.76 15.88
C TRP A 102 1.36 -3.99 16.63
N LYS A 103 2.16 -2.93 16.73
CA LYS A 103 3.35 -2.91 17.57
C LYS A 103 3.14 -1.97 18.75
N GLN A 104 3.73 -2.30 19.88
CA GLN A 104 3.67 -1.50 21.11
C GLN A 104 5.03 -1.48 21.79
N VAL A 105 5.38 -0.34 22.36
CA VAL A 105 6.56 -0.25 23.25
C VAL A 105 6.21 -0.88 24.59
N VAL A 106 6.99 -1.86 25.00
CA VAL A 106 6.79 -2.58 26.26
C VAL A 106 6.79 -1.61 27.43
N GLY A 107 5.79 -1.72 28.31
CA GLY A 107 5.65 -0.85 29.48
C GLY A 107 5.06 0.53 29.20
N THR A 108 4.58 0.79 28.00
CA THR A 108 3.92 2.06 27.63
C THR A 108 2.61 1.82 26.88
N ASN A 109 1.78 2.86 26.75
CA ASN A 109 0.58 2.84 25.93
C ASN A 109 0.87 3.24 24.47
N HIS A 110 2.14 3.44 24.11
CA HIS A 110 2.51 3.86 22.77
C HIS A 110 2.47 2.66 21.83
N LYS A 111 1.50 2.67 20.90
CA LYS A 111 1.30 1.64 19.88
C LYS A 111 1.18 2.27 18.51
N TRP A 112 1.53 1.50 17.48
CA TRP A 112 1.36 1.91 16.09
C TRP A 112 1.00 0.70 15.22
N ALA A 113 0.25 0.96 14.16
CA ALA A 113 -0.14 -0.05 13.19
C ALA A 113 0.94 -0.25 12.12
N LEU A 114 1.09 -1.48 11.66
CA LEU A 114 1.75 -1.81 10.40
C LEU A 114 0.67 -2.19 9.40
N ARG A 115 0.74 -1.66 8.20
CA ARG A 115 -0.17 -2.00 7.10
C ARG A 115 0.49 -2.96 6.12
N VAL A 116 -0.32 -3.63 5.31
CA VAL A 116 0.17 -4.49 4.22
C VAL A 116 0.95 -3.68 3.20
N ASN A 117 0.44 -2.51 2.80
CA ASN A 117 1.14 -1.60 1.92
C ASN A 117 2.31 -0.91 2.65
N PRO A 118 3.51 -0.88 2.05
CA PRO A 118 4.66 -0.22 2.67
C PRO A 118 4.51 1.30 2.67
N SER A 119 5.09 1.95 3.70
CA SER A 119 5.18 3.40 3.78
C SER A 119 6.49 3.82 4.42
N SER A 120 7.18 4.81 3.84
CA SER A 120 8.39 5.37 4.41
C SER A 120 8.09 6.02 5.77
N GLY A 121 8.86 5.64 6.79
CA GLY A 121 8.64 6.10 8.16
C GLY A 121 7.33 5.66 8.78
N ASN A 122 6.61 4.72 8.17
CA ASN A 122 5.28 4.24 8.61
C ASN A 122 4.22 5.36 8.71
N LEU A 123 4.34 6.40 7.88
CA LEU A 123 3.48 7.59 7.94
C LEU A 123 2.13 7.40 7.25
N HIS A 124 2.04 6.47 6.29
CA HIS A 124 0.83 6.10 5.56
C HIS A 124 -0.01 7.28 5.03
N PRO A 125 0.56 8.21 4.23
CA PRO A 125 -0.18 9.37 3.72
C PRO A 125 -1.19 9.02 2.61
N THR A 126 -1.15 7.79 2.11
CA THR A 126 -2.01 7.34 1.02
C THR A 126 -3.33 6.83 1.56
N GLU A 127 -4.44 7.41 1.09
CA GLU A 127 -5.80 6.99 1.36
C GLU A 127 -6.36 6.20 0.17
N VAL A 128 -7.27 5.27 0.46
CA VAL A 128 -7.90 4.43 -0.56
C VAL A 128 -9.34 4.89 -0.77
N HIS A 129 -9.63 5.35 -1.96
CA HIS A 129 -10.97 5.69 -2.41
C HIS A 129 -11.42 4.74 -3.51
N LEU A 130 -12.67 4.34 -3.46
CA LEU A 130 -13.30 3.39 -4.37
C LEU A 130 -14.46 4.05 -5.07
N PHE A 131 -14.60 3.81 -6.36
CA PHE A 131 -15.66 4.32 -7.19
C PHE A 131 -16.26 3.17 -7.99
N PHE A 132 -17.51 2.86 -7.75
CA PHE A 132 -18.23 1.80 -8.46
C PHE A 132 -19.74 2.10 -8.47
N ASP A 133 -20.56 1.26 -9.11
CA ASP A 133 -21.98 1.52 -9.37
C ASP A 133 -22.79 1.94 -8.13
N GLN A 134 -22.38 1.55 -6.94
CA GLN A 134 -23.06 1.90 -5.69
C GLN A 134 -22.63 3.25 -5.11
N GLY A 135 -21.62 3.91 -5.68
CA GLY A 135 -21.16 5.23 -5.27
C GLY A 135 -19.67 5.37 -5.05
N ALA A 136 -19.31 6.41 -4.32
CA ALA A 136 -17.95 6.69 -3.86
C ALA A 136 -17.77 6.29 -2.39
N PHE A 137 -16.67 5.64 -2.09
CA PHE A 137 -16.37 5.15 -0.76
C PHE A 137 -14.92 5.46 -0.39
N HIS A 138 -14.65 5.64 0.90
CA HIS A 138 -13.34 5.65 1.49
C HIS A 138 -13.14 4.36 2.28
N TYR A 139 -11.97 3.74 2.18
CA TYR A 139 -11.66 2.54 2.95
C TYR A 139 -11.12 2.89 4.33
N ARG A 140 -11.86 2.56 5.36
CA ARG A 140 -11.50 2.72 6.76
C ARG A 140 -10.65 1.55 7.22
N VAL A 141 -9.35 1.75 7.20
CA VAL A 141 -8.34 0.68 7.39
C VAL A 141 -8.38 0.08 8.80
N ASP A 142 -8.61 0.90 9.82
CA ASP A 142 -8.60 0.48 11.23
C ASP A 142 -9.76 -0.42 11.62
N GLU A 143 -10.89 -0.34 10.90
CA GLU A 143 -12.08 -1.15 11.14
C GLU A 143 -12.40 -2.12 10.00
N HIS A 144 -11.67 -2.06 8.90
CA HIS A 144 -11.94 -2.83 7.68
C HIS A 144 -13.38 -2.62 7.17
N LYS A 145 -13.75 -1.36 6.98
CA LYS A 145 -15.09 -0.93 6.54
C LYS A 145 -14.98 0.06 5.39
N LEU A 146 -16.10 0.33 4.74
CA LEU A 146 -16.22 1.42 3.79
C LEU A 146 -17.04 2.55 4.38
N GLU A 147 -16.57 3.79 4.22
CA GLU A 147 -17.29 5.02 4.53
C GLU A 147 -17.87 5.57 3.23
N LYS A 148 -19.19 5.67 3.14
CA LYS A 148 -19.88 6.17 1.95
C LYS A 148 -19.66 7.67 1.80
N ARG A 149 -19.07 8.08 0.70
CA ARG A 149 -18.71 9.48 0.42
C ARG A 149 -19.71 10.20 -0.47
N GLY A 150 -20.50 9.45 -1.21
CA GLY A 150 -21.51 10.00 -2.11
C GLY A 150 -22.03 8.97 -3.10
N SER A 151 -23.06 9.37 -3.82
CA SER A 151 -23.56 8.64 -4.99
C SER A 151 -22.85 9.14 -6.24
N ILE A 152 -22.41 8.24 -7.10
CA ILE A 152 -21.80 8.56 -8.39
C ILE A 152 -22.55 7.82 -9.46
N ASP A 153 -22.96 8.55 -10.50
CA ASP A 153 -23.42 7.92 -11.73
C ASP A 153 -22.19 7.61 -12.61
N MET A 154 -21.69 6.39 -12.48
CA MET A 154 -20.53 5.92 -13.26
C MET A 154 -20.81 5.95 -14.77
N ARG A 155 -22.07 5.80 -15.20
CA ARG A 155 -22.44 5.86 -16.62
C ARG A 155 -22.29 7.29 -17.14
N ALA A 156 -22.73 8.27 -16.36
CA ALA A 156 -22.56 9.68 -16.72
C ALA A 156 -21.07 10.07 -16.82
N LEU A 157 -20.22 9.57 -15.91
CA LEU A 157 -18.78 9.82 -15.96
C LEU A 157 -18.12 9.19 -17.20
N LEU A 158 -18.42 7.93 -17.50
CA LEU A 158 -17.86 7.25 -18.67
C LEU A 158 -18.34 7.86 -19.99
N CYS A 159 -19.59 8.32 -20.06
CA CYS A 159 -20.10 9.00 -21.24
C CYS A 159 -19.46 10.40 -21.45
N ALA A 160 -19.10 11.08 -20.38
CA ALA A 160 -18.47 12.40 -20.48
C ALA A 160 -17.00 12.34 -21.01
N GLU A 161 -16.33 11.23 -20.84
CA GLU A 161 -14.95 11.05 -21.34
C GLU A 161 -14.89 10.48 -22.77
N LEU A 162 -15.97 9.87 -23.24
CA LEU A 162 -16.03 9.22 -24.58
C LEU A 162 -16.72 10.09 -25.64
N GLY A 163 -17.22 11.24 -25.31
CA GLY A 163 -17.84 12.25 -26.19
C GLY A 163 -16.87 13.36 -26.55
#